data_d1ebd454aec1f177c9ab9bf60c4604a3
#
_entry.id   d1ebd454aec1f177c9ab9bf60c4604a3
#
_cell.length_a   1.000
_cell.length_b   1.000
_cell.length_c   1.000
_cell.angle_alpha   90.00
_cell.angle_beta   90.00
_cell.angle_gamma   90.00
#
_symmetry.space_group_name_H-M   'P 1'
#
loop_
_entity.id
_entity.type
_entity.pdbx_description
1 polymer ?
#
loop_
_entity_poly.entity_id
_entity_poly.type
_entity_poly.pdbx_seq_one_letter_code
_entity_poly.pdbx_strand_id
1 'polypeptide(L)' 'MSTVTEVRVFRGVARLSFDDAAPLKVRLKHFKALPLAAGDEVDAEEYAARVA' A
#
# COMPACT_ATOMS: atom_id res chain seq x y z
N MET A 1 1.82 -0.91 13.76
CA MET A 1 1.18 -1.20 12.48
C MET A 1 0.38 -0.02 11.99
N SER A 2 0.27 0.12 10.69
CA SER A 2 -0.47 1.23 10.10
C SER A 2 -1.77 0.73 9.50
N THR A 3 -2.79 1.57 9.51
CA THR A 3 -4.07 1.23 8.89
C THR A 3 -4.15 1.93 7.53
N VAL A 4 -4.49 1.17 6.51
CA VAL A 4 -4.70 1.74 5.17
C VAL A 4 -5.98 2.55 5.18
N THR A 5 -5.88 3.84 4.85
CA THR A 5 -7.03 4.73 4.83
C THR A 5 -7.60 4.91 3.42
N GLU A 6 -6.75 4.79 2.40
CA GLU A 6 -7.17 4.94 1.02
C GLU A 6 -6.23 4.18 0.09
N VAL A 7 -6.78 3.60 -0.95
CA VAL A 7 -6.03 2.94 -2.02
C VAL A 7 -6.44 3.57 -3.34
N ARG A 8 -5.45 4.07 -4.09
CA ARG A 8 -5.67 4.61 -5.43
C ARG A 8 -4.77 3.92 -6.42
N VAL A 9 -5.31 3.60 -7.57
CA VAL A 9 -4.55 3.04 -8.69
C VAL A 9 -4.57 4.04 -9.83
N PHE A 10 -3.38 4.38 -10.31
CA PHE A 10 -3.25 5.36 -11.39
C PHE A 10 -2.00 5.06 -12.22
N ARG A 11 -2.20 4.90 -13.53
CA ARG A 11 -1.11 4.67 -14.48
C ARG A 11 -0.19 3.49 -14.10
N GLY A 12 -0.77 2.38 -13.64
CA GLY A 12 0.00 1.21 -13.28
C GLY A 12 0.73 1.30 -11.95
N VAL A 13 0.36 2.27 -11.11
CA VAL A 13 0.91 2.46 -9.78
C VAL A 13 -0.24 2.48 -8.77
N ALA A 14 -0.10 1.70 -7.70
CA ALA A 14 -1.02 1.74 -6.58
C ALA A 14 -0.45 2.66 -5.51
N ARG A 15 -1.24 3.63 -5.09
CA ARG A 15 -0.86 4.55 -4.01
C ARG A 15 -1.65 4.18 -2.77
N LEU A 16 -0.93 3.87 -1.71
CA LEU A 16 -1.52 3.49 -0.43
C LEU A 16 -1.34 4.63 0.56
N SER A 17 -2.44 5.09 1.14
CA SER A 17 -2.38 6.08 2.20
C SER A 17 -2.59 5.40 3.54
N PHE A 18 -1.86 5.85 4.55
CA PHE A 18 -1.91 5.30 5.91
C PHE A 18 -2.30 6.39 6.89
N ASP A 19 -2.82 5.97 8.05
CA ASP A 19 -3.25 6.90 9.09
C ASP A 19 -2.07 7.50 9.88
N ASP A 20 -1.00 6.73 10.05
CA ASP A 20 0.15 7.14 10.86
C ASP A 20 1.50 7.02 10.14
N ALA A 21 1.49 6.83 8.83
CA ALA A 21 2.69 6.69 8.04
C ALA A 21 2.57 7.47 6.72
N ALA A 22 3.71 7.75 6.09
CA ALA A 22 3.73 8.41 4.80
C ALA A 22 3.11 7.52 3.72
N PRO A 23 2.46 8.10 2.70
CA PRO A 23 1.88 7.31 1.62
C PRO A 23 2.95 6.53 0.86
N LEU A 24 2.58 5.34 0.41
CA LEU A 24 3.48 4.42 -0.28
C LEU A 24 3.04 4.24 -1.71
N LYS A 25 3.99 4.23 -2.65
CA LYS A 25 3.73 3.95 -4.05
C LYS A 25 4.26 2.57 -4.39
N VAL A 26 3.42 1.74 -5.00
CA VAL A 26 3.74 0.37 -5.35
C VAL A 26 3.36 0.13 -6.80
N ARG A 27 4.18 -0.59 -7.54
CA ARG A 27 3.81 -0.97 -8.89
C ARG A 27 2.57 -1.87 -8.87
N LEU A 28 1.65 -1.63 -9.78
CA LEU A 28 0.38 -2.37 -9.80
C LEU A 28 0.59 -3.88 -9.82
N LYS A 29 1.57 -4.37 -10.58
CA LYS A 29 1.85 -5.79 -10.63
C LYS A 29 2.22 -6.38 -9.27
N HIS A 30 2.96 -5.64 -8.47
CA HIS A 30 3.32 -6.06 -7.11
C HIS A 30 2.13 -5.93 -6.16
N PHE A 31 1.34 -4.88 -6.35
CA PHE A 31 0.13 -4.70 -5.55
C PHE A 31 -0.88 -5.82 -5.78
N LYS A 32 -1.00 -6.31 -7.01
CA LYS A 32 -1.90 -7.43 -7.31
C LYS A 32 -1.47 -8.73 -6.62
N ALA A 33 -0.17 -8.89 -6.38
CA ALA A 33 0.33 -10.05 -5.64
C ALA A 33 0.05 -9.93 -4.13
N LEU A 34 0.05 -8.71 -3.60
CA LEU A 34 -0.20 -8.42 -2.18
C LEU A 34 -1.24 -7.31 -2.05
N PRO A 35 -2.50 -7.57 -2.46
CA PRO A 35 -3.52 -6.53 -2.46
C PRO A 35 -3.92 -6.10 -1.05
N LEU A 36 -4.19 -4.80 -0.90
CA LEU A 36 -4.70 -4.21 0.32
C LEU A 36 -5.92 -3.38 0.00
N ALA A 37 -6.75 -3.16 1.00
CA ALA A 37 -7.95 -2.33 0.87
C ALA A 37 -8.01 -1.34 2.02
N ALA A 38 -8.80 -0.27 1.86
CA ALA A 38 -9.01 0.69 2.93
C ALA A 38 -9.56 -0.03 4.16
N GLY A 39 -8.96 0.23 5.32
CA GLY A 39 -9.31 -0.42 6.57
C GLY A 39 -8.42 -1.60 6.94
N ASP A 40 -7.57 -2.08 6.04
CA ASP A 40 -6.63 -3.16 6.33
C ASP A 40 -5.48 -2.65 7.20
N GLU A 41 -5.04 -3.47 8.13
CA GLU A 41 -3.87 -3.16 8.94
C GLU A 41 -2.64 -3.85 8.36
N VAL A 42 -1.53 -3.11 8.26
CA VAL A 42 -0.28 -3.61 7.72
C VAL A 42 0.88 -2.81 8.26
N ASP A 43 2.05 -3.47 8.37
CA ASP A 43 3.29 -2.76 8.65
C ASP A 43 3.80 -2.16 7.34
N ALA A 44 3.77 -0.83 7.24
CA ALA A 44 4.15 -0.14 6.01
C ALA A 44 5.60 -0.44 5.61
N GLU A 45 6.52 -0.53 6.56
CA GLU A 45 7.92 -0.82 6.26
C GLU A 45 8.09 -2.25 5.76
N GLU A 46 7.43 -3.20 6.40
CA GLU A 46 7.49 -4.59 5.97
C GLU A 46 6.85 -4.77 4.60
N TYR A 47 5.71 -4.12 4.38
CA TYR A 47 5.05 -4.18 3.09
C TYR A 47 5.95 -3.61 1.99
N ALA A 48 6.56 -2.46 2.23
CA ALA A 48 7.47 -1.84 1.26
C ALA A 48 8.64 -2.76 0.91
N ALA A 49 9.17 -3.47 1.90
CA ALA A 49 10.26 -4.42 1.67
C ALA A 49 9.82 -5.60 0.81
N ARG A 50 8.57 -6.06 0.97
CA ARG A 50 8.05 -7.19 0.21
C ARG A 50 7.75 -6.86 -1.25
N VAL A 51 7.35 -5.62 -1.52
CA VAL A 51 6.97 -5.20 -2.89
C VAL A 51 8.10 -4.48 -3.61
N ALA A 52 9.21 -4.31 -2.96
CA ALA A 52 10.37 -3.64 -3.56
C ALA A 52 11.10 -4.57 -4.54
#